data_467291b284312211864a45dc5e93460a
#
_entry.id   467291b284312211864a45dc5e93460a
#
_cell.length_a   1.000
_cell.length_b   1.000
_cell.length_c   1.000
_cell.angle_alpha   90.00
_cell.angle_beta   90.00
_cell.angle_gamma   90.00
#
_symmetry.space_group_name_H-M   'P 1'
#
loop_
_entity.id
_entity.type
_entity.pdbx_description
1 polymer ?
#
loop_
_entity_poly.entity_id
_entity_poly.type
_entity_poly.pdbx_seq_one_letter_code
_entity_poly.pdbx_strand_id
1 'polypeptide(L)'
;MRHGMRTRTLNKDTAHRRAMFANLANALIKHEQIKTTLPKAKELSPLFEKLVTKAEDGTLHARRQLMSFLREEKMVEKLMTTLVKRYEKRNGGYVRVLKAGFRYGDSAPMAIVELVDRDVNAKGQDSGKVEVVEATEKTEAK
;
A
#
# COMPACT_ATOMS: atom_id res chain seq x y z
N MET A 1 -22.45 3.02 -24.67
CA MET A 1 -21.07 2.46 -24.61
C MET A 1 -20.24 3.22 -23.59
N ARG A 2 -19.42 2.55 -22.76
CA ARG A 2 -18.56 3.21 -21.74
C ARG A 2 -17.15 3.37 -22.30
N HIS A 3 -16.93 4.30 -23.20
CA HIS A 3 -15.62 4.62 -23.69
C HIS A 3 -14.80 5.41 -22.64
N GLY A 4 -13.53 5.07 -22.44
CA GLY A 4 -12.66 5.74 -21.48
C GLY A 4 -12.95 5.52 -19.98
N MET A 5 -14.01 4.78 -19.65
CA MET A 5 -14.40 4.50 -18.26
C MET A 5 -13.81 3.16 -17.76
N ARG A 6 -12.48 3.07 -17.72
CA ARG A 6 -11.81 1.86 -17.25
C ARG A 6 -11.90 1.68 -15.72
N THR A 7 -11.92 2.79 -14.97
CA THR A 7 -11.88 2.75 -13.51
C THR A 7 -13.27 2.69 -12.89
N ARG A 8 -13.39 2.01 -11.75
CA ARG A 8 -14.63 1.96 -10.95
C ARG A 8 -14.85 3.27 -10.22
N THR A 9 -16.06 3.79 -10.21
CA THR A 9 -16.42 5.00 -9.47
C THR A 9 -16.46 4.78 -7.95
N LEU A 10 -16.72 3.54 -7.49
CA LEU A 10 -16.85 3.15 -6.08
C LEU A 10 -17.91 3.98 -5.32
N ASN A 11 -18.91 4.50 -6.03
CA ASN A 11 -19.95 5.41 -5.51
C ASN A 11 -19.35 6.61 -4.77
N LYS A 12 -18.23 7.16 -5.29
CA LYS A 12 -17.55 8.32 -4.73
C LYS A 12 -17.33 9.38 -5.80
N ASP A 13 -17.45 10.64 -5.40
CA ASP A 13 -17.05 11.76 -6.22
C ASP A 13 -15.56 11.73 -6.53
N THR A 14 -15.13 12.48 -7.52
CA THR A 14 -13.76 12.45 -8.03
C THR A 14 -12.74 12.86 -6.97
N ALA A 15 -13.04 13.91 -6.19
CA ALA A 15 -12.14 14.40 -5.15
C ALA A 15 -11.94 13.38 -4.02
N HIS A 16 -13.05 12.81 -3.51
CA HIS A 16 -13.04 11.79 -2.48
C HIS A 16 -12.32 10.52 -2.94
N ARG A 17 -12.58 10.07 -4.19
CA ARG A 17 -11.91 8.89 -4.75
C ARG A 17 -10.40 9.10 -4.88
N ARG A 18 -9.96 10.27 -5.33
CA ARG A 18 -8.53 10.62 -5.43
C ARG A 18 -7.86 10.62 -4.05
N ALA A 19 -8.46 11.23 -3.05
CA ALA A 19 -7.96 11.26 -1.68
C ALA A 19 -7.90 9.85 -1.07
N MET A 20 -8.93 9.03 -1.26
CA MET A 20 -8.97 7.65 -0.79
C MET A 20 -7.82 6.82 -1.38
N PHE A 21 -7.56 6.92 -2.69
CA PHE A 21 -6.47 6.17 -3.30
C PHE A 21 -5.09 6.71 -2.91
N ALA A 22 -4.93 8.01 -2.69
CA ALA A 22 -3.70 8.57 -2.15
C ALA A 22 -3.40 8.01 -0.75
N ASN A 23 -4.39 7.97 0.14
CA ASN A 23 -4.23 7.39 1.47
C ASN A 23 -3.94 5.87 1.43
N LEU A 24 -4.61 5.12 0.55
CA LEU A 24 -4.33 3.68 0.38
C LEU A 24 -2.92 3.44 -0.19
N ALA A 25 -2.45 4.28 -1.11
CA ALA A 25 -1.10 4.20 -1.65
C ALA A 25 -0.05 4.54 -0.57
N ASN A 26 -0.27 5.58 0.23
CA ASN A 26 0.61 5.91 1.36
C ASN A 26 0.67 4.77 2.38
N ALA A 27 -0.48 4.20 2.75
CA ALA A 27 -0.53 3.05 3.64
C ALA A 27 0.23 1.83 3.06
N LEU A 28 0.12 1.58 1.74
CA LEU A 28 0.83 0.50 1.08
C LEU A 28 2.34 0.74 1.03
N ILE A 29 2.79 1.96 0.80
CA ILE A 29 4.22 2.32 0.86
C ILE A 29 4.76 2.14 2.28
N LYS A 30 3.99 2.58 3.29
CA LYS A 30 4.39 2.55 4.68
C LYS A 30 4.51 1.13 5.22
N HIS A 31 3.44 0.36 5.12
CA HIS A 31 3.29 -0.97 5.74
C HIS A 31 3.61 -2.14 4.81
N GLU A 32 3.79 -1.89 3.52
CA GLU A 32 4.05 -2.87 2.46
C GLU A 32 3.00 -3.99 2.33
N GLN A 33 2.02 -4.04 3.23
CA GLN A 33 0.85 -4.92 3.18
C GLN A 33 -0.35 -4.26 3.85
N ILE A 34 -1.47 -4.18 3.14
CA ILE A 34 -2.73 -3.65 3.66
C ILE A 34 -3.91 -4.59 3.38
N LYS A 35 -4.96 -4.55 4.21
CA LYS A 35 -6.22 -5.28 3.98
C LYS A 35 -7.31 -4.28 3.62
N THR A 36 -8.00 -4.51 2.50
CA THR A 36 -9.09 -3.65 2.02
C THR A 36 -10.14 -4.46 1.27
N THR A 37 -11.20 -3.83 0.76
CA THR A 37 -12.18 -4.52 -0.06
C THR A 37 -11.63 -4.84 -1.44
N LEU A 38 -12.03 -5.97 -2.01
CA LEU A 38 -11.54 -6.46 -3.30
C LEU A 38 -11.68 -5.45 -4.46
N PRO A 39 -12.80 -4.70 -4.61
CA PRO A 39 -12.90 -3.67 -5.64
C PRO A 39 -11.87 -2.54 -5.50
N LYS A 40 -11.60 -2.09 -4.27
CA LYS A 40 -10.56 -1.06 -4.00
C LYS A 40 -9.16 -1.60 -4.29
N ALA A 41 -8.88 -2.84 -3.89
CA ALA A 41 -7.60 -3.51 -4.15
C ALA A 41 -7.29 -3.60 -5.64
N LYS A 42 -8.29 -3.99 -6.45
CA LYS A 42 -8.15 -4.10 -7.91
C LYS A 42 -7.89 -2.77 -8.62
N GLU A 43 -8.45 -1.67 -8.09
CA GLU A 43 -8.20 -0.33 -8.65
C GLU A 43 -6.89 0.28 -8.13
N LEU A 44 -6.48 -0.07 -6.91
CA LEU A 44 -5.23 0.40 -6.32
C LEU A 44 -4.01 -0.17 -7.05
N SER A 45 -4.02 -1.46 -7.43
CA SER A 45 -2.88 -2.13 -8.06
C SER A 45 -2.37 -1.38 -9.30
N PRO A 46 -3.16 -1.12 -10.35
CA PRO A 46 -2.67 -0.43 -11.55
C PRO A 46 -2.30 1.04 -11.29
N LEU A 47 -2.90 1.66 -10.28
CA LEU A 47 -2.53 3.01 -9.88
C LEU A 47 -1.14 3.02 -9.22
N PHE A 48 -0.92 2.08 -8.30
CA PHE A 48 0.35 1.97 -7.59
C PHE A 48 1.52 1.63 -8.54
N GLU A 49 1.30 0.73 -9.49
CA GLU A 49 2.30 0.41 -10.51
C GLU A 49 2.75 1.64 -11.29
N LYS A 50 1.82 2.52 -11.67
CA LYS A 50 2.14 3.80 -12.32
C LYS A 50 2.95 4.73 -11.41
N LEU A 51 2.73 4.70 -10.09
CA LEU A 51 3.53 5.49 -9.15
C LEU A 51 4.96 4.97 -9.05
N VAL A 52 5.15 3.65 -9.04
CA VAL A 52 6.49 3.03 -9.04
C VAL A 52 7.23 3.37 -10.32
N THR A 53 6.64 3.12 -11.50
CA THR A 53 7.26 3.45 -12.79
C THR A 53 7.65 4.93 -12.88
N LYS A 54 6.80 5.83 -12.37
CA LYS A 54 7.13 7.27 -12.32
C LYS A 54 8.28 7.57 -11.36
N ALA A 55 8.40 6.83 -10.26
CA ALA A 55 9.48 7.00 -9.31
C ALA A 55 10.83 6.53 -9.86
N GLU A 56 10.82 5.54 -10.77
CA GLU A 56 12.01 5.03 -11.48
C GLU A 56 12.71 6.11 -12.31
N ASP A 57 11.98 7.10 -12.83
CA ASP A 57 12.59 8.23 -13.57
C ASP A 57 13.59 9.03 -12.73
N GLY A 58 13.50 9.03 -11.41
CA GLY A 58 14.42 9.67 -10.48
C GLY A 58 14.52 11.21 -10.58
N THR A 59 13.78 11.85 -11.48
CA THR A 59 13.89 13.27 -11.76
C THR A 59 13.15 14.13 -10.72
N LEU A 60 13.55 15.39 -10.57
CA LEU A 60 12.83 16.37 -9.75
C LEU A 60 11.37 16.54 -10.21
N HIS A 61 11.12 16.45 -11.51
CA HIS A 61 9.77 16.50 -12.06
C HIS A 61 8.91 15.32 -11.57
N ALA A 62 9.45 14.09 -11.62
CA ALA A 62 8.79 12.91 -11.09
C ALA A 62 8.49 13.06 -9.59
N ARG A 63 9.44 13.53 -8.77
CA ARG A 63 9.25 13.81 -7.35
C ARG A 63 8.09 14.79 -7.11
N ARG A 64 8.02 15.89 -7.86
CA ARG A 64 6.92 16.87 -7.74
C ARG A 64 5.57 16.28 -8.10
N GLN A 65 5.50 15.43 -9.12
CA GLN A 65 4.25 14.75 -9.51
C GLN A 65 3.81 13.72 -8.44
N LEU A 66 4.74 12.93 -7.89
CA LEU A 66 4.46 12.01 -6.79
C LEU A 66 3.98 12.76 -5.55
N MET A 67 4.63 13.88 -5.19
CA MET A 67 4.21 14.73 -4.07
C MET A 67 2.80 15.31 -4.28
N SER A 68 2.45 15.75 -5.50
CA SER A 68 1.11 16.24 -5.83
C SER A 68 0.01 15.21 -5.63
N PHE A 69 0.34 13.91 -5.77
CA PHE A 69 -0.61 12.82 -5.57
C PHE A 69 -0.62 12.30 -4.14
N LEU A 70 0.55 11.92 -3.60
CA LEU A 70 0.69 11.29 -2.27
C LEU A 70 0.57 12.30 -1.13
N ARG A 71 1.02 13.56 -1.34
CA ARG A 71 0.98 14.67 -0.36
C ARG A 71 1.78 14.42 0.94
N GLU A 72 2.58 13.38 1.00
CA GLU A 72 3.35 12.96 2.16
C GLU A 72 4.82 12.72 1.76
N GLU A 73 5.71 13.60 2.22
CA GLU A 73 7.11 13.61 1.78
C GLU A 73 7.85 12.33 2.13
N LYS A 74 7.67 11.82 3.35
CA LYS A 74 8.30 10.57 3.82
C LYS A 74 7.96 9.37 2.93
N MET A 75 6.71 9.31 2.44
CA MET A 75 6.27 8.22 1.57
C MET A 75 6.86 8.35 0.16
N VAL A 76 6.96 9.57 -0.36
CA VAL A 76 7.64 9.83 -1.64
C VAL A 76 9.12 9.46 -1.56
N GLU A 77 9.79 9.82 -0.46
CA GLU A 77 11.19 9.46 -0.25
C GLU A 77 11.38 7.94 -0.17
N LYS A 78 10.59 7.23 0.65
CA LYS A 78 10.64 5.76 0.73
C LYS A 78 10.38 5.11 -0.63
N LEU A 79 9.43 5.63 -1.41
CA LEU A 79 9.12 5.13 -2.75
C LEU A 79 10.32 5.28 -3.69
N MET A 80 10.93 6.48 -3.75
CA MET A 80 12.02 6.79 -4.68
C MET A 80 13.37 6.17 -4.29
N THR A 81 13.64 5.97 -3.00
CA THR A 81 14.94 5.48 -2.53
C THR A 81 14.93 3.98 -2.27
N THR A 82 13.92 3.48 -1.56
CA THR A 82 13.89 2.08 -1.09
C THR A 82 13.19 1.17 -2.09
N LEU A 83 11.96 1.51 -2.49
CA LEU A 83 11.15 0.63 -3.32
C LEU A 83 11.66 0.58 -4.77
N VAL A 84 12.06 1.72 -5.34
CA VAL A 84 12.64 1.75 -6.70
C VAL A 84 13.87 0.85 -6.78
N LYS A 85 14.80 0.94 -5.83
CA LYS A 85 16.00 0.08 -5.81
C LYS A 85 15.66 -1.42 -5.70
N ARG A 86 14.60 -1.75 -4.94
CA ARG A 86 14.13 -3.13 -4.81
C ARG A 86 13.60 -3.69 -6.14
N TYR A 87 12.99 -2.84 -6.95
CA TYR A 87 12.33 -3.22 -8.20
C TYR A 87 13.11 -2.92 -9.48
N GLU A 88 14.35 -2.47 -9.39
CA GLU A 88 15.19 -2.10 -10.53
C GLU A 88 15.28 -3.19 -11.63
N LYS A 89 15.22 -4.46 -11.22
CA LYS A 89 15.27 -5.61 -12.14
C LYS A 89 13.90 -6.13 -12.58
N ARG A 90 12.81 -5.46 -12.20
CA ARG A 90 11.43 -5.94 -12.43
C ARG A 90 10.66 -4.94 -13.30
N ASN A 91 10.22 -5.37 -14.48
CA ASN A 91 9.50 -4.53 -15.45
C ASN A 91 7.97 -4.51 -15.20
N GLY A 92 7.53 -4.41 -13.94
CA GLY A 92 6.11 -4.38 -13.58
C GLY A 92 5.69 -5.54 -12.68
N GLY A 93 4.41 -5.56 -12.28
CA GLY A 93 3.88 -6.57 -11.35
C GLY A 93 4.44 -6.40 -9.94
N TYR A 94 4.56 -5.15 -9.48
CA TYR A 94 5.10 -4.82 -8.14
C TYR A 94 4.12 -5.14 -7.02
N VAL A 95 2.83 -5.29 -7.34
CA VAL A 95 1.75 -5.46 -6.37
C VAL A 95 1.06 -6.80 -6.58
N ARG A 96 0.83 -7.53 -5.48
CA ARG A 96 0.03 -8.75 -5.45
C ARG A 96 -1.27 -8.52 -4.70
N VAL A 97 -2.38 -8.99 -5.26
CA VAL A 97 -3.70 -8.93 -4.64
C VAL A 97 -4.18 -10.34 -4.32
N LEU A 98 -4.34 -10.65 -3.04
CA LEU A 98 -4.80 -11.94 -2.53
C LEU A 98 -6.23 -11.80 -2.01
N LYS A 99 -7.13 -12.72 -2.37
CA LYS A 99 -8.48 -12.77 -1.80
C LYS A 99 -8.41 -13.18 -0.32
N ALA A 100 -9.13 -12.46 0.54
CA ALA A 100 -9.11 -12.66 1.99
C ALA A 100 -10.48 -12.93 2.59
N GLY A 101 -11.34 -13.64 1.84
CA GLY A 101 -12.70 -13.99 2.28
C GLY A 101 -13.64 -12.79 2.31
N PHE A 102 -14.55 -12.81 3.27
CA PHE A 102 -15.61 -11.81 3.42
C PHE A 102 -15.48 -11.10 4.78
N ARG A 103 -15.95 -9.85 4.83
CA ARG A 103 -15.98 -9.08 6.08
C ARG A 103 -17.20 -9.48 6.90
N TYR A 104 -17.00 -9.67 8.20
CA TYR A 104 -18.09 -9.91 9.14
C TYR A 104 -19.04 -8.68 9.16
N GLY A 105 -20.34 -8.92 9.20
CA GLY A 105 -21.39 -7.92 9.26
C GLY A 105 -22.02 -7.64 7.88
N ASP A 106 -21.25 -7.21 6.88
CA ASP A 106 -21.78 -6.84 5.56
C ASP A 106 -21.39 -7.78 4.42
N SER A 107 -20.69 -8.88 4.73
CA SER A 107 -20.23 -9.89 3.75
C SER A 107 -19.47 -9.28 2.56
N ALA A 108 -18.87 -8.09 2.70
CA ALA A 108 -18.10 -7.49 1.63
C ALA A 108 -16.86 -8.33 1.30
N PRO A 109 -16.56 -8.61 0.00
CA PRO A 109 -15.37 -9.34 -0.37
C PRO A 109 -14.10 -8.55 -0.02
N MET A 110 -13.21 -9.17 0.75
CA MET A 110 -11.95 -8.59 1.22
C MET A 110 -10.76 -9.07 0.38
N ALA A 111 -9.73 -8.26 0.36
CA ALA A 111 -8.45 -8.60 -0.24
C ALA A 111 -7.29 -8.03 0.59
N ILE A 112 -6.18 -8.75 0.54
CA ILE A 112 -4.88 -8.29 1.01
C ILE A 112 -4.13 -7.79 -0.23
N VAL A 113 -3.60 -6.58 -0.14
CA VAL A 113 -2.72 -5.98 -1.14
C VAL A 113 -1.34 -5.93 -0.51
N GLU A 114 -0.36 -6.52 -1.18
CA GLU A 114 1.01 -6.55 -0.70
C GLU A 114 2.00 -6.20 -1.81
N LEU A 115 3.13 -5.65 -1.43
CA LEU A 115 4.26 -5.45 -2.31
C LEU A 115 4.99 -6.78 -2.51
N VAL A 116 5.45 -7.05 -3.71
CA VAL A 116 6.31 -8.21 -3.99
C VAL A 116 7.64 -7.98 -3.29
N ASP A 117 8.21 -9.05 -2.69
CA ASP A 117 9.45 -8.98 -1.91
C ASP A 117 9.39 -7.94 -0.76
N ARG A 118 8.20 -7.86 -0.10
CA ARG A 118 7.93 -6.91 0.97
C ARG A 118 8.83 -7.12 2.18
N ASP A 119 9.11 -6.03 2.89
CA ASP A 119 9.68 -6.09 4.23
C ASP A 119 8.59 -6.45 5.25
N VAL A 120 8.77 -7.57 5.94
CA VAL A 120 7.81 -8.07 6.94
C VAL A 120 7.73 -7.12 8.14
N ASN A 121 8.84 -6.48 8.50
CA ASN A 121 8.94 -5.57 9.65
C ASN A 121 8.29 -4.20 9.39
N ALA A 122 8.01 -3.87 8.13
CA ALA A 122 7.33 -2.62 7.79
C ALA A 122 5.87 -2.59 8.24
N LYS A 123 5.23 -3.76 8.42
CA LYS A 123 3.83 -3.85 8.82
C LYS A 123 3.65 -3.49 10.28
N GLY A 124 2.66 -2.63 10.56
CA GLY A 124 2.28 -2.30 11.93
C GLY A 124 3.12 -1.23 12.62
N GLN A 125 3.96 -0.51 11.89
CA GLN A 125 4.81 0.55 12.48
C GLN A 125 4.05 1.62 13.28
N ASP A 126 2.75 1.81 13.00
CA ASP A 126 1.90 2.75 13.74
C ASP A 126 1.18 2.10 14.94
N SER A 127 1.22 0.79 15.07
CA SER A 127 0.47 0.07 16.11
C SER A 127 1.14 0.12 17.48
N GLY A 128 2.21 0.89 17.63
CA GLY A 128 3.07 0.84 18.81
C GLY A 128 3.86 -0.48 18.88
N LYS A 129 5.00 -0.46 19.53
CA LYS A 129 5.67 -1.72 19.88
C LYS A 129 4.76 -2.45 20.88
N VAL A 130 4.25 -3.60 20.51
CA VAL A 130 3.74 -4.55 21.48
C VAL A 130 4.97 -4.92 22.30
N GLU A 131 5.08 -4.38 23.51
CA GLU A 131 6.05 -4.87 24.49
C GLU A 131 5.65 -6.32 24.77
N VAL A 132 6.39 -7.24 24.19
CA VAL A 132 6.34 -8.63 24.60
C VAL A 132 6.92 -8.61 25.99
N VAL A 133 6.03 -8.65 27.00
CA VAL A 133 6.43 -8.88 28.39
C VAL A 133 6.96 -10.31 28.36
N GLU A 134 8.28 -10.46 28.27
CA GLU A 134 8.93 -11.72 28.57
C GLU A 134 8.58 -12.04 30.02
N ALA A 135 7.68 -12.99 30.17
CA ALA A 135 7.40 -13.61 31.44
C ALA A 135 8.71 -14.30 31.87
N THR A 136 9.49 -13.61 32.68
CA THR A 136 10.59 -14.21 33.41
C THR A 136 9.98 -15.22 34.37
N GLU A 137 9.96 -16.47 33.93
CA GLU A 137 9.79 -17.61 34.84
C GLU A 137 10.98 -17.59 35.82
N LYS A 138 10.76 -16.96 36.96
CA LYS A 138 11.58 -17.23 38.13
C LYS A 138 11.25 -18.62 38.61
N THR A 139 12.01 -19.58 38.16
CA THR A 139 12.10 -20.87 38.82
C THR A 139 12.84 -20.63 40.12
N GLU A 140 12.12 -20.45 41.23
CA GLU A 140 12.71 -20.61 42.54
C GLU A 140 12.93 -22.10 42.79
N ALA A 141 14.18 -22.49 42.63
CA ALA A 141 14.65 -23.75 43.18
C ALA A 141 14.80 -23.59 44.70
N LYS A 142 14.12 -24.46 45.43
CA LYS A 142 14.42 -24.77 46.82
C LYS A 142 14.39 -26.26 47.01
#